data_2b6883946ea755bbc3d02d1ae783c479
#
_entry.id   2b6883946ea755bbc3d02d1ae783c479
#
_cell.length_a   1.000
_cell.length_b   1.000
_cell.length_c   1.000
_cell.angle_alpha   90.00
_cell.angle_beta   90.00
_cell.angle_gamma   90.00
#
_symmetry.space_group_name_H-M   'P 1'
#
loop_
_entity.id
_entity.type
_entity.pdbx_description
1 polymer ?
#
loop_
_entity_poly.entity_id
_entity_poly.type
_entity_poly.pdbx_seq_one_letter_code
_entity_poly.pdbx_strand_id
1 'polypeptide(L)'
;MADETIGIVGAGIVGLATGRHIALSRPGTRVVVLEKESGVAVHQTGHNSGVVHAGIYYAPGSLKAALTVRGVALLREYCQDRALPYKEIGKLVVAVRPDELGRMADLYARARNNHVPELREVSREEIREIEPHAGGLAALHSPRTAITDYRAIAGEFARDIESAGGQVRFGFPVTSLTGVPGGVEAGSGAERIRVDRLVLCAGLQSDSLARLAGDTGAPRIVPFRGEYMLLRPERAHLVRGLVYPVPDPRYPFLGVHFTPRVDGSVEVGPNAVLATAREGYRRSTISPRDLAGLAGYPGTWRMAARHWRTGVREYRGSLSRTAFMRDAGHYMPGVGARDVVRGGAGVRAQALDPDGTLVDDFRIHRVGRVTAVRNAPSPAATASMAIAEHIAGVVFGED
;
A
#
# COMPACT_ATOMS: atom_id res chain seq x y z
N MET A 1 -22.45 29.26 11.68
CA MET A 1 -21.25 28.68 12.34
C MET A 1 -20.07 29.01 11.46
N ALA A 2 -18.92 29.42 12.00
CA ALA A 2 -17.74 29.66 11.16
C ALA A 2 -17.34 28.34 10.51
N ASP A 3 -17.12 28.36 9.19
CA ASP A 3 -16.74 27.17 8.42
C ASP A 3 -15.38 26.67 8.92
N GLU A 4 -15.35 25.45 9.49
CA GLU A 4 -14.10 24.84 9.94
C GLU A 4 -13.26 24.45 8.72
N THR A 5 -11.97 24.80 8.72
CA THR A 5 -11.03 24.42 7.66
C THR A 5 -10.15 23.27 8.11
N ILE A 6 -10.22 22.16 7.37
CA ILE A 6 -9.38 20.98 7.61
C ILE A 6 -8.30 20.89 6.55
N GLY A 7 -7.04 20.92 6.99
CA GLY A 7 -5.89 20.66 6.13
C GLY A 7 -5.57 19.18 6.05
N ILE A 8 -5.27 18.69 4.84
CA ILE A 8 -4.78 17.32 4.60
C ILE A 8 -3.41 17.42 3.92
N VAL A 9 -2.38 16.81 4.48
CA VAL A 9 -1.05 16.78 3.84
C VAL A 9 -0.84 15.47 3.13
N GLY A 10 -0.72 15.54 1.81
CA GLY A 10 -0.50 14.41 0.89
C GLY A 10 -1.72 14.07 0.04
N ALA A 11 -1.58 14.19 -1.29
CA ALA A 11 -2.58 13.79 -2.28
C ALA A 11 -2.37 12.34 -2.77
N GLY A 12 -1.93 11.46 -1.89
CA GLY A 12 -2.04 10.01 -2.05
C GLY A 12 -3.46 9.54 -1.73
N ILE A 13 -3.75 8.25 -2.03
CA ILE A 13 -5.12 7.73 -1.91
C ILE A 13 -5.73 7.85 -0.50
N VAL A 14 -4.93 7.69 0.56
CA VAL A 14 -5.41 7.82 1.94
C VAL A 14 -5.76 9.27 2.26
N GLY A 15 -4.91 10.23 1.88
CA GLY A 15 -5.20 11.65 2.12
C GLY A 15 -6.41 12.14 1.34
N LEU A 16 -6.51 11.75 0.06
CA LEU A 16 -7.65 12.12 -0.78
C LEU A 16 -8.96 11.47 -0.32
N ALA A 17 -8.92 10.17 0.06
CA ALA A 17 -10.10 9.50 0.63
C ALA A 17 -10.55 10.19 1.93
N THR A 18 -9.61 10.57 2.81
CA THR A 18 -9.90 11.29 4.05
C THR A 18 -10.50 12.67 3.77
N GLY A 19 -9.88 13.44 2.87
CA GLY A 19 -10.39 14.75 2.49
C GLY A 19 -11.79 14.67 1.86
N ARG A 20 -11.99 13.72 0.95
CA ARG A 20 -13.31 13.43 0.35
C ARG A 20 -14.36 13.08 1.40
N HIS A 21 -14.03 12.14 2.29
CA HIS A 21 -14.97 11.72 3.33
C HIS A 21 -15.40 12.92 4.20
N ILE A 22 -14.46 13.73 4.67
CA ILE A 22 -14.74 14.93 5.47
C ILE A 22 -15.58 15.92 4.68
N ALA A 23 -15.21 16.25 3.43
CA ALA A 23 -15.91 17.21 2.61
C ALA A 23 -17.38 16.83 2.36
N LEU A 24 -17.66 15.52 2.18
CA LEU A 24 -19.00 15.03 1.88
C LEU A 24 -19.86 14.76 3.13
N SER A 25 -19.24 14.34 4.24
CA SER A 25 -19.99 13.97 5.46
C SER A 25 -20.22 15.14 6.43
N ARG A 26 -19.51 16.28 6.24
CA ARG A 26 -19.57 17.42 7.15
C ARG A 26 -19.85 18.72 6.39
N PRO A 27 -21.12 19.02 6.11
CA PRO A 27 -21.51 20.28 5.49
C PRO A 27 -21.00 21.50 6.28
N GLY A 28 -20.44 22.50 5.58
CA GLY A 28 -19.83 23.69 6.18
C GLY A 28 -18.36 23.51 6.59
N THR A 29 -17.76 22.33 6.31
CA THR A 29 -16.31 22.12 6.49
C THR A 29 -15.58 22.35 5.17
N ARG A 30 -14.59 23.24 5.16
CA ARG A 30 -13.71 23.42 4.00
C ARG A 30 -12.49 22.50 4.08
N VAL A 31 -12.25 21.71 3.05
CA VAL A 31 -11.07 20.83 2.96
C VAL A 31 -10.01 21.43 2.05
N VAL A 32 -8.76 21.50 2.52
CA VAL A 32 -7.59 21.93 1.74
C VAL A 32 -6.55 20.82 1.76
N VAL A 33 -6.32 20.18 0.61
CA VAL A 33 -5.26 19.16 0.45
C VAL A 33 -3.98 19.83 -0.01
N LEU A 34 -2.88 19.58 0.68
CA LEU A 34 -1.54 20.13 0.41
C LEU A 34 -0.64 19.02 -0.13
N GLU A 35 -0.22 19.13 -1.39
CA GLU A 35 0.63 18.15 -2.05
C GLU A 35 1.94 18.79 -2.53
N LYS A 36 3.07 18.10 -2.28
CA LYS A 36 4.40 18.59 -2.67
C LYS A 36 4.68 18.46 -4.17
N GLU A 37 4.04 17.47 -4.81
CA GLU A 37 4.19 17.19 -6.23
C GLU A 37 3.25 18.04 -7.10
N SER A 38 3.41 17.92 -8.42
CA SER A 38 2.56 18.63 -9.41
C SER A 38 1.27 17.90 -9.74
N GLY A 39 0.97 16.77 -9.10
CA GLY A 39 -0.22 15.96 -9.37
C GLY A 39 -0.54 15.00 -8.25
N VAL A 40 -1.71 14.37 -8.34
CA VAL A 40 -2.15 13.35 -7.38
C VAL A 40 -1.45 12.02 -7.62
N ALA A 41 -1.34 11.19 -6.57
CA ALA A 41 -0.92 9.79 -6.67
C ALA A 41 0.48 9.56 -7.28
N VAL A 42 1.37 10.53 -7.20
CA VAL A 42 2.73 10.44 -7.80
C VAL A 42 3.59 9.36 -7.14
N HIS A 43 3.38 9.09 -5.85
CA HIS A 43 4.17 8.13 -5.08
C HIS A 43 3.50 6.76 -4.96
N GLN A 44 3.41 6.16 -3.76
CA GLN A 44 2.95 4.78 -3.50
C GLN A 44 1.61 4.44 -4.19
N THR A 45 0.70 5.39 -4.26
CA THR A 45 -0.61 5.22 -4.92
C THR A 45 -0.48 4.96 -6.42
N GLY A 46 0.47 5.59 -7.09
CA GLY A 46 0.75 5.38 -8.51
C GLY A 46 1.77 4.28 -8.80
N HIS A 47 2.34 3.66 -7.77
CA HIS A 47 3.42 2.67 -7.87
C HIS A 47 3.10 1.41 -7.06
N ASN A 48 1.90 0.86 -7.22
CA ASN A 48 1.45 -0.38 -6.59
C ASN A 48 0.95 -1.39 -7.62
N SER A 49 0.61 -2.58 -7.18
CA SER A 49 0.16 -3.68 -8.04
C SER A 49 -1.28 -3.55 -8.58
N GLY A 50 -2.06 -2.57 -8.14
CA GLY A 50 -3.46 -2.42 -8.53
C GLY A 50 -4.41 -3.47 -7.96
N VAL A 51 -3.98 -4.33 -7.06
CA VAL A 51 -4.80 -5.42 -6.49
C VAL A 51 -5.75 -4.88 -5.42
N VAL A 52 -7.02 -5.24 -5.54
CA VAL A 52 -8.04 -5.09 -4.50
C VAL A 52 -8.01 -6.35 -3.65
N HIS A 53 -7.41 -6.25 -2.47
CA HIS A 53 -7.15 -7.40 -1.60
C HIS A 53 -8.40 -7.85 -0.85
N ALA A 54 -8.71 -9.15 -0.88
CA ALA A 54 -9.90 -9.72 -0.26
C ALA A 54 -9.79 -9.99 1.26
N GLY A 55 -8.65 -9.72 1.92
CA GLY A 55 -8.50 -9.94 3.37
C GLY A 55 -7.94 -11.31 3.77
N ILE A 56 -7.36 -12.09 2.85
CA ILE A 56 -6.91 -13.48 3.08
C ILE A 56 -5.84 -13.57 4.19
N TYR A 57 -4.92 -12.60 4.26
CA TYR A 57 -3.67 -12.71 5.04
C TYR A 57 -3.73 -12.11 6.44
N TYR A 58 -4.73 -11.30 6.76
CA TYR A 58 -4.72 -10.46 7.96
C TYR A 58 -5.19 -11.21 9.21
N ALA A 59 -4.65 -10.84 10.36
CA ALA A 59 -5.06 -11.43 11.63
C ALA A 59 -6.54 -11.13 11.89
N PRO A 60 -7.38 -12.15 12.16
CA PRO A 60 -8.77 -11.92 12.47
C PRO A 60 -8.94 -10.98 13.67
N GLY A 61 -9.90 -10.07 13.60
CA GLY A 61 -10.15 -9.07 14.64
C GLY A 61 -9.20 -7.87 14.65
N SER A 62 -8.17 -7.85 13.80
CA SER A 62 -7.31 -6.67 13.64
C SER A 62 -8.05 -5.53 12.93
N LEU A 63 -7.65 -4.29 13.23
CA LEU A 63 -8.17 -3.11 12.54
C LEU A 63 -7.96 -3.22 11.02
N LYS A 64 -6.83 -3.75 10.61
CA LYS A 64 -6.48 -4.03 9.22
C LYS A 64 -7.46 -4.98 8.53
N ALA A 65 -7.87 -6.06 9.20
CA ALA A 65 -8.87 -6.98 8.65
C ALA A 65 -10.24 -6.31 8.51
N ALA A 66 -10.72 -5.63 9.55
CA ALA A 66 -12.01 -4.95 9.57
C ALA A 66 -12.10 -3.86 8.49
N LEU A 67 -11.10 -2.97 8.42
CA LEU A 67 -11.05 -1.90 7.43
C LEU A 67 -10.91 -2.43 6.00
N THR A 68 -10.28 -3.61 5.79
CA THR A 68 -10.19 -4.20 4.46
C THR A 68 -11.55 -4.69 3.98
N VAL A 69 -12.29 -5.43 4.80
CA VAL A 69 -13.63 -5.93 4.44
C VAL A 69 -14.57 -4.77 4.10
N ARG A 70 -14.62 -3.76 4.97
CA ARG A 70 -15.42 -2.54 4.74
C ARG A 70 -14.95 -1.80 3.49
N GLY A 71 -13.64 -1.64 3.31
CA GLY A 71 -13.04 -0.88 2.21
C GLY A 71 -13.27 -1.52 0.85
N VAL A 72 -13.24 -2.86 0.74
CA VAL A 72 -13.55 -3.57 -0.52
C VAL A 72 -14.97 -3.25 -0.97
N ALA A 73 -15.95 -3.29 -0.06
CA ALA A 73 -17.35 -3.01 -0.39
C ALA A 73 -17.51 -1.56 -0.89
N LEU A 74 -17.00 -0.59 -0.14
CA LEU A 74 -17.05 0.82 -0.50
C LEU A 74 -16.34 1.12 -1.82
N LEU A 75 -15.16 0.53 -2.02
CA LEU A 75 -14.37 0.75 -3.23
C LEU A 75 -15.04 0.18 -4.47
N ARG A 76 -15.65 -1.01 -4.34
CA ARG A 76 -16.39 -1.66 -5.43
C ARG A 76 -17.58 -0.79 -5.87
N GLU A 77 -18.41 -0.37 -4.91
CA GLU A 77 -19.54 0.52 -5.15
C GLU A 77 -19.09 1.81 -5.83
N TYR A 78 -18.07 2.48 -5.27
CA TYR A 78 -17.53 3.71 -5.82
C TYR A 78 -17.02 3.54 -7.26
N CYS A 79 -16.29 2.45 -7.55
CA CYS A 79 -15.80 2.20 -8.90
C CYS A 79 -16.95 1.94 -9.89
N GLN A 80 -18.02 1.25 -9.45
CA GLN A 80 -19.21 1.03 -10.28
C GLN A 80 -19.93 2.33 -10.58
N ASP A 81 -20.18 3.17 -9.58
CA ASP A 81 -20.89 4.45 -9.73
C ASP A 81 -20.14 5.44 -10.61
N ARG A 82 -18.80 5.40 -10.60
CA ARG A 82 -17.93 6.30 -11.35
C ARG A 82 -17.42 5.71 -12.67
N ALA A 83 -17.86 4.52 -13.07
CA ALA A 83 -17.36 3.78 -14.22
C ALA A 83 -15.83 3.64 -14.26
N LEU A 84 -15.22 3.49 -13.07
CA LEU A 84 -13.78 3.27 -12.91
C LEU A 84 -13.45 1.78 -13.11
N PRO A 85 -12.22 1.46 -13.57
CA PRO A 85 -11.81 0.07 -13.74
C PRO A 85 -11.91 -0.71 -12.42
N TYR A 86 -12.70 -1.77 -12.40
CA TYR A 86 -12.79 -2.75 -11.33
C TYR A 86 -13.08 -4.10 -11.95
N LYS A 87 -12.08 -5.00 -11.98
CA LYS A 87 -12.20 -6.30 -12.65
C LYS A 87 -11.95 -7.41 -11.63
N GLU A 88 -12.96 -8.22 -11.34
CA GLU A 88 -12.79 -9.48 -10.59
C GLU A 88 -12.13 -10.50 -11.52
N ILE A 89 -10.87 -10.80 -11.28
CA ILE A 89 -10.08 -11.75 -12.08
C ILE A 89 -9.68 -12.99 -11.28
N GLY A 90 -10.03 -13.02 -9.99
CA GLY A 90 -9.69 -14.10 -9.09
C GLY A 90 -8.22 -14.15 -8.67
N LYS A 91 -7.97 -14.92 -7.61
CA LYS A 91 -6.63 -15.17 -7.06
C LYS A 91 -6.48 -16.63 -6.68
N LEU A 92 -5.37 -17.24 -7.09
CA LEU A 92 -4.86 -18.50 -6.56
C LEU A 92 -3.71 -18.22 -5.59
N VAL A 93 -3.79 -18.79 -4.37
CA VAL A 93 -2.66 -18.87 -3.45
C VAL A 93 -2.17 -20.30 -3.47
N VAL A 94 -1.05 -20.55 -4.16
CA VAL A 94 -0.63 -21.88 -4.60
C VAL A 94 0.43 -22.45 -3.66
N ALA A 95 0.21 -23.68 -3.20
CA ALA A 95 1.21 -24.52 -2.53
C ALA A 95 1.93 -25.39 -3.57
N VAL A 96 3.24 -25.21 -3.70
CA VAL A 96 4.08 -25.97 -4.65
C VAL A 96 4.91 -27.05 -3.96
N ARG A 97 5.01 -27.00 -2.63
CA ARG A 97 5.76 -27.96 -1.82
C ARG A 97 4.87 -28.55 -0.71
N PRO A 98 5.13 -29.80 -0.29
CA PRO A 98 4.35 -30.43 0.79
C PRO A 98 4.38 -29.66 2.12
N ASP A 99 5.50 -29.00 2.46
CA ASP A 99 5.65 -28.20 3.68
C ASP A 99 4.80 -26.91 3.68
N GLU A 100 4.25 -26.53 2.54
CA GLU A 100 3.36 -25.37 2.38
C GLU A 100 1.89 -25.71 2.66
N LEU A 101 1.49 -26.99 2.58
CA LEU A 101 0.08 -27.39 2.74
C LEU A 101 -0.46 -27.05 4.13
N GLY A 102 0.31 -27.29 5.20
CA GLY A 102 -0.09 -26.91 6.56
C GLY A 102 -0.30 -25.40 6.70
N ARG A 103 0.64 -24.60 6.17
CA ARG A 103 0.51 -23.13 6.18
C ARG A 103 -0.67 -22.64 5.35
N MET A 104 -0.99 -23.34 4.25
CA MET A 104 -2.16 -23.04 3.42
C MET A 104 -3.46 -23.30 4.19
N ALA A 105 -3.55 -24.41 4.94
CA ALA A 105 -4.71 -24.71 5.77
C ALA A 105 -4.92 -23.66 6.87
N ASP A 106 -3.85 -23.23 7.56
CA ASP A 106 -3.89 -22.14 8.53
C ASP A 106 -4.36 -20.84 7.90
N LEU A 107 -3.89 -20.55 6.67
CA LEU A 107 -4.30 -19.37 5.91
C LEU A 107 -5.78 -19.45 5.53
N TYR A 108 -6.27 -20.61 5.14
CA TYR A 108 -7.68 -20.85 4.83
C TYR A 108 -8.58 -20.59 6.04
N ALA A 109 -8.22 -21.15 7.20
CA ALA A 109 -8.96 -20.91 8.45
C ALA A 109 -9.00 -19.41 8.81
N ARG A 110 -7.86 -18.73 8.68
CA ARG A 110 -7.75 -17.28 8.88
C ARG A 110 -8.65 -16.48 7.94
N ALA A 111 -8.61 -16.79 6.66
CA ALA A 111 -9.39 -16.08 5.64
C ALA A 111 -10.90 -16.31 5.79
N ARG A 112 -11.31 -17.50 6.22
CA ARG A 112 -12.72 -17.78 6.60
C ARG A 112 -13.16 -16.94 7.79
N ASN A 113 -12.33 -16.81 8.82
CA ASN A 113 -12.61 -15.96 9.97
C ASN A 113 -12.69 -14.47 9.59
N ASN A 114 -12.02 -14.06 8.51
CA ASN A 114 -12.13 -12.72 7.93
C ASN A 114 -13.31 -12.58 6.95
N HIS A 115 -14.17 -13.59 6.85
CA HIS A 115 -15.34 -13.61 5.95
C HIS A 115 -14.98 -13.34 4.47
N VAL A 116 -13.83 -13.84 4.00
CA VAL A 116 -13.45 -13.73 2.58
C VAL A 116 -14.49 -14.48 1.74
N PRO A 117 -15.19 -13.81 0.81
CA PRO A 117 -16.31 -14.40 0.10
C PRO A 117 -15.85 -15.47 -0.89
N GLU A 118 -16.64 -16.56 -0.98
CA GLU A 118 -16.46 -17.64 -1.97
C GLU A 118 -15.07 -18.30 -1.98
N LEU A 119 -14.28 -18.13 -0.90
CA LEU A 119 -12.97 -18.74 -0.77
C LEU A 119 -13.10 -20.27 -0.64
N ARG A 120 -12.37 -21.02 -1.47
CA ARG A 120 -12.32 -22.47 -1.42
C ARG A 120 -10.93 -23.03 -1.65
N GLU A 121 -10.69 -24.22 -1.15
CA GLU A 121 -9.53 -25.02 -1.56
C GLU A 121 -9.79 -25.65 -2.93
N VAL A 122 -8.72 -25.78 -3.72
CA VAL A 122 -8.76 -26.36 -5.06
C VAL A 122 -7.62 -27.36 -5.24
N SER A 123 -7.92 -28.46 -5.95
CA SER A 123 -6.98 -29.49 -6.29
C SER A 123 -6.01 -29.03 -7.40
N ARG A 124 -5.01 -29.89 -7.68
CA ARG A 124 -4.07 -29.67 -8.79
C ARG A 124 -4.78 -29.58 -10.14
N GLU A 125 -5.82 -30.37 -10.35
CA GLU A 125 -6.63 -30.41 -11.57
C GLU A 125 -7.40 -29.10 -11.73
N GLU A 126 -8.10 -28.69 -10.68
CA GLU A 126 -8.87 -27.45 -10.63
C GLU A 126 -7.97 -26.19 -10.80
N ILE A 127 -6.72 -26.21 -10.28
CA ILE A 127 -5.76 -25.13 -10.53
C ILE A 127 -5.59 -24.93 -12.03
N ARG A 128 -5.44 -26.01 -12.82
CA ARG A 128 -5.24 -25.94 -14.28
C ARG A 128 -6.49 -25.54 -15.04
N GLU A 129 -7.66 -25.80 -14.51
CA GLU A 129 -8.93 -25.31 -15.08
C GLU A 129 -9.05 -23.80 -14.94
N ILE A 130 -8.70 -23.27 -13.77
CA ILE A 130 -8.75 -21.85 -13.43
C ILE A 130 -7.61 -21.09 -14.14
N GLU A 131 -6.38 -21.58 -14.00
CA GLU A 131 -5.15 -20.98 -14.50
C GLU A 131 -4.29 -22.04 -15.22
N PRO A 132 -4.51 -22.25 -16.53
CA PRO A 132 -3.95 -23.41 -17.27
C PRO A 132 -2.43 -23.56 -17.22
N HIS A 133 -1.73 -22.46 -16.99
CA HIS A 133 -0.28 -22.43 -16.96
C HIS A 133 0.30 -22.44 -15.53
N ALA A 134 -0.55 -22.41 -14.52
CA ALA A 134 -0.10 -22.51 -13.13
C ALA A 134 0.20 -23.97 -12.73
N GLY A 135 1.20 -24.13 -11.88
CA GLY A 135 1.59 -25.41 -11.27
C GLY A 135 1.46 -25.35 -9.76
N GLY A 136 1.04 -26.47 -9.16
CA GLY A 136 0.95 -26.57 -7.69
C GLY A 136 0.45 -27.95 -7.26
N LEU A 137 0.46 -28.18 -5.95
CA LEU A 137 -0.11 -29.37 -5.30
C LEU A 137 -1.58 -29.12 -4.95
N ALA A 138 -1.87 -27.94 -4.43
CA ALA A 138 -3.19 -27.42 -4.08
C ALA A 138 -3.14 -25.90 -4.03
N ALA A 139 -4.29 -25.23 -4.01
CA ALA A 139 -4.36 -23.78 -3.83
C ALA A 139 -5.60 -23.34 -3.07
N LEU A 140 -5.58 -22.09 -2.58
CA LEU A 140 -6.79 -21.36 -2.19
C LEU A 140 -7.22 -20.51 -3.37
N HIS A 141 -8.47 -20.65 -3.79
CA HIS A 141 -9.08 -19.84 -4.83
C HIS A 141 -10.02 -18.79 -4.21
N SER A 142 -9.73 -17.53 -4.47
CA SER A 142 -10.56 -16.38 -4.08
C SER A 142 -11.08 -15.68 -5.34
N PRO A 143 -12.25 -16.05 -5.87
CA PRO A 143 -12.75 -15.58 -7.16
C PRO A 143 -13.09 -14.09 -7.17
N ARG A 144 -13.41 -13.49 -6.00
CA ARG A 144 -13.77 -12.09 -5.85
C ARG A 144 -12.58 -11.13 -5.69
N THR A 145 -11.34 -11.65 -5.69
CA THR A 145 -10.16 -10.77 -5.71
C THR A 145 -10.12 -10.03 -7.05
N ALA A 146 -9.97 -8.70 -6.98
CA ALA A 146 -10.06 -7.84 -8.15
C ALA A 146 -8.77 -7.05 -8.40
N ILE A 147 -8.72 -6.37 -9.54
CA ILE A 147 -7.72 -5.37 -9.90
C ILE A 147 -8.40 -4.07 -10.27
N THR A 148 -7.70 -2.96 -10.04
CA THR A 148 -8.18 -1.61 -10.33
C THR A 148 -7.03 -0.66 -10.67
N ASP A 149 -7.35 0.57 -11.05
CA ASP A 149 -6.41 1.68 -11.18
C ASP A 149 -6.56 2.66 -10.01
N TYR A 150 -5.71 2.53 -9.00
CA TYR A 150 -5.73 3.43 -7.83
C TYR A 150 -5.34 4.88 -8.16
N ARG A 151 -4.63 5.12 -9.27
CA ARG A 151 -4.33 6.48 -9.74
C ARG A 151 -5.60 7.16 -10.26
N ALA A 152 -6.40 6.44 -11.05
CA ALA A 152 -7.68 6.94 -11.53
C ALA A 152 -8.64 7.20 -10.36
N ILE A 153 -8.73 6.29 -9.38
CA ILE A 153 -9.55 6.48 -8.18
C ILE A 153 -9.11 7.71 -7.38
N ALA A 154 -7.81 7.91 -7.18
CA ALA A 154 -7.29 9.09 -6.50
C ALA A 154 -7.63 10.39 -7.24
N GLY A 155 -7.62 10.37 -8.57
CA GLY A 155 -8.06 11.49 -9.40
C GLY A 155 -9.52 11.85 -9.18
N GLU A 156 -10.41 10.84 -9.10
CA GLU A 156 -11.83 11.05 -8.80
C GLU A 156 -12.04 11.58 -7.37
N PHE A 157 -11.32 11.05 -6.39
CA PHE A 157 -11.41 11.59 -5.02
C PHE A 157 -11.03 13.08 -4.96
N ALA A 158 -10.02 13.51 -5.73
CA ALA A 158 -9.66 14.92 -5.81
C ALA A 158 -10.79 15.77 -6.42
N ARG A 159 -11.42 15.28 -7.51
CA ARG A 159 -12.58 15.97 -8.12
C ARG A 159 -13.77 16.04 -7.17
N ASP A 160 -14.03 14.99 -6.39
CA ASP A 160 -15.11 15.00 -5.39
C ASP A 160 -14.86 16.06 -4.31
N ILE A 161 -13.60 16.21 -3.84
CA ILE A 161 -13.21 17.27 -2.90
C ILE A 161 -13.47 18.64 -3.49
N GLU A 162 -13.04 18.89 -4.73
CA GLU A 162 -13.21 20.18 -5.42
C GLU A 162 -14.68 20.48 -5.68
N SER A 163 -15.46 19.49 -6.09
CA SER A 163 -16.91 19.63 -6.30
C SER A 163 -17.68 19.93 -5.01
N ALA A 164 -17.15 19.50 -3.86
CA ALA A 164 -17.68 19.83 -2.54
C ALA A 164 -17.18 21.18 -1.99
N GLY A 165 -16.50 22.02 -2.82
CA GLY A 165 -15.97 23.33 -2.42
C GLY A 165 -14.61 23.29 -1.73
N GLY A 166 -13.96 22.13 -1.66
CA GLY A 166 -12.58 21.98 -1.19
C GLY A 166 -11.55 22.37 -2.26
N GLN A 167 -10.28 22.23 -1.93
CA GLN A 167 -9.17 22.57 -2.82
C GLN A 167 -8.05 21.55 -2.72
N VAL A 168 -7.44 21.17 -3.86
CA VAL A 168 -6.18 20.42 -3.91
C VAL A 168 -5.08 21.37 -4.39
N ARG A 169 -4.10 21.63 -3.54
CA ARG A 169 -2.99 22.55 -3.81
C ARG A 169 -1.71 21.79 -4.03
N PHE A 170 -1.21 21.81 -5.24
CA PHE A 170 0.03 21.21 -5.68
C PHE A 170 1.24 22.13 -5.49
N GLY A 171 2.45 21.56 -5.52
CA GLY A 171 3.69 22.31 -5.37
C GLY A 171 3.87 22.94 -3.99
N PHE A 172 3.20 22.38 -2.98
CA PHE A 172 3.25 22.86 -1.60
C PHE A 172 3.91 21.84 -0.66
N PRO A 173 5.24 21.69 -0.68
CA PRO A 173 5.96 20.85 0.26
C PRO A 173 5.89 21.43 1.66
N VAL A 174 5.16 20.79 2.57
CA VAL A 174 5.08 21.23 3.97
C VAL A 174 6.43 21.04 4.63
N THR A 175 7.08 22.15 5.01
CA THR A 175 8.42 22.17 5.63
C THR A 175 8.42 22.65 7.07
N SER A 176 7.33 23.27 7.52
CA SER A 176 7.14 23.71 8.90
C SER A 176 5.68 23.57 9.34
N LEU A 177 5.48 23.28 10.62
CA LEU A 177 4.18 23.28 11.29
C LEU A 177 4.28 24.10 12.57
N THR A 178 3.36 25.03 12.75
CA THR A 178 3.32 25.91 13.92
C THR A 178 1.91 25.93 14.50
N GLY A 179 1.77 25.63 15.78
CA GLY A 179 0.51 25.82 16.49
C GLY A 179 0.22 27.32 16.63
N VAL A 180 -0.99 27.74 16.26
CA VAL A 180 -1.48 29.10 16.39
C VAL A 180 -2.77 29.12 17.19
N PRO A 181 -3.20 30.26 17.74
CA PRO A 181 -4.49 30.33 18.44
C PRO A 181 -5.63 29.82 17.55
N GLY A 182 -6.32 28.78 18.00
CA GLY A 182 -7.45 28.17 17.29
C GLY A 182 -7.09 27.29 16.09
N GLY A 183 -5.80 27.05 15.75
CA GLY A 183 -5.46 26.27 14.56
C GLY A 183 -4.00 25.83 14.46
N VAL A 184 -3.64 25.45 13.23
CA VAL A 184 -2.27 25.05 12.82
C VAL A 184 -1.93 25.83 11.55
N GLU A 185 -0.71 26.33 11.50
CA GLU A 185 -0.14 26.94 10.30
C GLU A 185 0.84 25.98 9.65
N ALA A 186 0.57 25.59 8.41
CA ALA A 186 1.45 24.77 7.58
C ALA A 186 2.25 25.67 6.63
N GLY A 187 3.58 25.57 6.65
CA GLY A 187 4.47 26.42 5.87
C GLY A 187 5.21 25.67 4.77
N SER A 188 5.35 26.35 3.60
CA SER A 188 6.15 25.91 2.46
C SER A 188 6.98 27.10 1.96
N GLY A 189 8.28 27.13 2.26
CA GLY A 189 9.09 28.32 2.00
C GLY A 189 8.54 29.56 2.71
N ALA A 190 8.19 30.61 1.94
CA ALA A 190 7.58 31.82 2.45
C ALA A 190 6.03 31.73 2.60
N GLU A 191 5.42 30.75 1.94
CA GLU A 191 3.97 30.59 1.96
C GLU A 191 3.50 29.93 3.26
N ARG A 192 2.32 30.36 3.75
CA ARG A 192 1.67 29.83 4.94
C ARG A 192 0.18 29.60 4.67
N ILE A 193 -0.32 28.48 5.17
CA ILE A 193 -1.75 28.16 5.14
C ILE A 193 -2.18 27.82 6.57
N ARG A 194 -3.16 28.56 7.06
CA ARG A 194 -3.78 28.33 8.36
C ARG A 194 -5.00 27.43 8.20
N VAL A 195 -5.11 26.43 9.06
CA VAL A 195 -6.24 25.49 9.14
C VAL A 195 -6.61 25.27 10.61
N ASP A 196 -7.84 24.87 10.87
CA ASP A 196 -8.31 24.62 12.23
C ASP A 196 -7.80 23.27 12.76
N ARG A 197 -7.73 22.26 11.90
CA ARG A 197 -7.12 20.95 12.17
C ARG A 197 -6.30 20.51 10.96
N LEU A 198 -5.30 19.69 11.21
CA LEU A 198 -4.40 19.17 10.18
C LEU A 198 -4.30 17.66 10.26
N VAL A 199 -4.43 16.98 9.12
CA VAL A 199 -4.23 15.54 9.00
C VAL A 199 -3.00 15.27 8.14
N LEU A 200 -2.05 14.50 8.65
CA LEU A 200 -0.82 14.15 7.94
C LEU A 200 -0.96 12.76 7.33
N CYS A 201 -1.17 12.69 6.00
CA CYS A 201 -1.23 11.47 5.19
C CYS A 201 0.01 11.36 4.28
N ALA A 202 1.19 11.53 4.85
CA ALA A 202 2.43 11.81 4.13
C ALA A 202 3.20 10.58 3.64
N GLY A 203 2.65 9.37 3.74
CA GLY A 203 3.23 8.13 3.22
C GLY A 203 4.70 7.94 3.61
N LEU A 204 5.60 7.98 2.64
CA LEU A 204 7.05 7.84 2.85
C LEU A 204 7.66 8.92 3.76
N GLN A 205 7.00 10.05 3.93
CA GLN A 205 7.46 11.17 4.78
C GLN A 205 6.71 11.24 6.12
N SER A 206 5.87 10.25 6.47
CA SER A 206 4.96 10.30 7.62
C SER A 206 5.67 10.56 8.95
N ASP A 207 6.78 9.88 9.23
CA ASP A 207 7.56 10.08 10.46
C ASP A 207 8.30 11.43 10.47
N SER A 208 8.68 11.96 9.31
CA SER A 208 9.34 13.27 9.21
C SER A 208 8.36 14.40 9.49
N LEU A 209 7.17 14.36 8.88
CA LEU A 209 6.14 15.38 9.13
C LEU A 209 5.54 15.27 10.54
N ALA A 210 5.37 14.07 11.06
CA ALA A 210 4.91 13.90 12.44
C ALA A 210 5.88 14.55 13.45
N ARG A 211 7.20 14.46 13.20
CA ARG A 211 8.20 15.18 14.03
C ARG A 211 8.07 16.70 13.96
N LEU A 212 7.70 17.27 12.80
CA LEU A 212 7.40 18.70 12.71
C LEU A 212 6.20 19.10 13.56
N ALA A 213 5.25 18.20 13.76
CA ALA A 213 4.09 18.38 14.65
C ALA A 213 4.41 18.11 16.14
N GLY A 214 5.67 17.78 16.48
CA GLY A 214 6.08 17.45 17.84
C GLY A 214 5.93 15.97 18.23
N ASP A 215 5.46 15.09 17.33
CA ASP A 215 5.44 13.64 17.55
C ASP A 215 6.81 13.03 17.22
N THR A 216 7.66 12.93 18.21
CA THR A 216 9.04 12.38 18.11
C THR A 216 9.12 10.87 18.35
N GLY A 217 7.99 10.23 18.68
CA GLY A 217 7.90 8.81 18.99
C GLY A 217 8.14 7.86 17.80
N ALA A 218 8.09 6.57 18.10
CA ALA A 218 8.10 5.51 17.10
C ALA A 218 6.73 5.42 16.40
N PRO A 219 6.65 4.78 15.24
CA PRO A 219 7.72 4.17 14.45
C PRO A 219 8.48 5.17 13.57
N ARG A 220 9.59 4.73 12.93
CA ARG A 220 10.23 5.41 11.80
C ARG A 220 9.98 4.68 10.50
N ILE A 221 9.96 5.41 9.40
CA ILE A 221 9.78 4.83 8.06
C ILE A 221 11.12 4.39 7.49
N VAL A 222 11.15 3.11 7.09
CA VAL A 222 12.25 2.49 6.34
C VAL A 222 11.72 2.18 4.94
N PRO A 223 12.33 2.75 3.88
CA PRO A 223 11.85 2.54 2.53
C PRO A 223 12.32 1.17 1.99
N PHE A 224 11.39 0.35 1.52
CA PHE A 224 11.68 -0.89 0.79
C PHE A 224 11.23 -0.75 -0.65
N ARG A 225 12.17 -0.86 -1.59
CA ARG A 225 11.87 -0.86 -3.02
C ARG A 225 11.48 -2.27 -3.44
N GLY A 226 10.29 -2.38 -4.01
CA GLY A 226 9.80 -3.55 -4.70
C GLY A 226 9.95 -3.38 -6.20
N GLU A 227 10.78 -4.20 -6.82
CA GLU A 227 11.02 -4.17 -8.26
C GLU A 227 10.15 -5.21 -8.95
N TYR A 228 9.63 -4.85 -10.10
CA TYR A 228 8.79 -5.72 -10.93
C TYR A 228 9.51 -6.10 -12.21
N MET A 229 9.22 -7.29 -12.71
CA MET A 229 9.39 -7.64 -14.10
C MET A 229 8.04 -7.52 -14.80
N LEU A 230 8.05 -7.21 -16.09
CA LEU A 230 6.86 -7.25 -16.94
C LEU A 230 6.97 -8.46 -17.87
N LEU A 231 5.90 -9.24 -17.95
CA LEU A 231 5.78 -10.22 -19.04
C LEU A 231 5.80 -9.49 -20.37
N ARG A 232 6.47 -10.09 -21.36
CA ARG A 232 6.39 -9.59 -22.73
C ARG A 232 4.94 -9.66 -23.21
N PRO A 233 4.45 -8.67 -23.99
CA PRO A 233 3.05 -8.62 -24.44
C PRO A 233 2.57 -9.93 -25.07
N GLU A 234 3.41 -10.58 -25.89
CA GLU A 234 3.10 -11.85 -26.54
C GLU A 234 2.96 -13.03 -25.56
N ARG A 235 3.37 -12.86 -24.31
CA ARG A 235 3.29 -13.87 -23.24
C ARG A 235 2.23 -13.52 -22.17
N ALA A 236 1.61 -12.35 -22.23
CA ALA A 236 0.65 -11.91 -21.23
C ALA A 236 -0.57 -12.85 -21.11
N HIS A 237 -0.98 -13.48 -22.22
CA HIS A 237 -2.08 -14.45 -22.27
C HIS A 237 -1.87 -15.70 -21.40
N LEU A 238 -0.64 -15.98 -20.95
CA LEU A 238 -0.33 -17.11 -20.08
C LEU A 238 -0.84 -16.92 -18.66
N VAL A 239 -1.21 -15.72 -18.26
CA VAL A 239 -1.66 -15.39 -16.89
C VAL A 239 -3.04 -14.76 -16.97
N ARG A 240 -4.07 -15.45 -16.46
CA ARG A 240 -5.46 -15.00 -16.47
C ARG A 240 -5.85 -14.26 -15.21
N GLY A 241 -5.45 -14.80 -14.06
CA GLY A 241 -5.74 -14.29 -12.74
C GLY A 241 -4.48 -14.03 -11.91
N LEU A 242 -4.66 -13.72 -10.66
CA LEU A 242 -3.56 -13.51 -9.71
C LEU A 242 -2.99 -14.85 -9.24
N VAL A 243 -1.69 -15.08 -9.39
CA VAL A 243 -1.02 -16.31 -8.92
C VAL A 243 0.03 -15.95 -7.87
N TYR A 244 -0.24 -16.33 -6.63
CA TYR A 244 0.52 -15.95 -5.45
C TYR A 244 1.07 -17.19 -4.71
N PRO A 245 2.23 -17.08 -4.05
CA PRO A 245 2.73 -18.13 -3.16
C PRO A 245 1.95 -18.18 -1.84
N VAL A 246 1.99 -19.33 -1.18
CA VAL A 246 1.66 -19.43 0.25
C VAL A 246 2.69 -18.62 1.04
N PRO A 247 2.27 -17.70 1.93
CA PRO A 247 3.19 -16.90 2.73
C PRO A 247 4.12 -17.78 3.57
N ASP A 248 5.38 -17.38 3.64
CA ASP A 248 6.35 -18.00 4.55
C ASP A 248 6.65 -17.01 5.69
N PRO A 249 6.29 -17.33 6.94
CA PRO A 249 6.45 -16.44 8.08
C PRO A 249 7.90 -16.09 8.42
N ARG A 250 8.86 -16.84 7.85
CA ARG A 250 10.30 -16.52 7.99
C ARG A 250 10.70 -15.25 7.23
N TYR A 251 9.86 -14.82 6.28
CA TYR A 251 10.13 -13.65 5.43
C TYR A 251 9.11 -12.55 5.70
N PRO A 252 9.57 -11.29 5.85
CA PRO A 252 8.70 -10.18 6.19
C PRO A 252 7.79 -9.74 5.05
N PHE A 253 8.08 -10.17 3.83
CA PHE A 253 7.32 -9.81 2.63
C PHE A 253 6.89 -11.06 1.87
N LEU A 254 5.78 -10.94 1.16
CA LEU A 254 5.27 -12.00 0.30
C LEU A 254 6.25 -12.25 -0.86
N GLY A 255 6.43 -13.50 -1.24
CA GLY A 255 7.27 -13.89 -2.37
C GLY A 255 6.76 -13.36 -3.71
N VAL A 256 7.62 -13.46 -4.74
CA VAL A 256 7.31 -13.05 -6.11
C VAL A 256 6.02 -13.73 -6.60
N HIS A 257 5.14 -12.97 -7.21
CA HIS A 257 3.83 -13.40 -7.69
C HIS A 257 3.48 -12.75 -9.04
N PHE A 258 2.46 -13.27 -9.71
CA PHE A 258 1.98 -12.78 -11.00
C PHE A 258 0.71 -11.95 -10.81
N THR A 259 0.68 -10.77 -11.44
CA THR A 259 -0.39 -9.80 -11.27
C THR A 259 -0.76 -9.18 -12.62
N PRO A 260 -1.86 -9.62 -13.25
CA PRO A 260 -2.46 -8.89 -14.36
C PRO A 260 -2.89 -7.49 -13.93
N ARG A 261 -2.75 -6.53 -14.84
CA ARG A 261 -3.12 -5.13 -14.66
C ARG A 261 -4.35 -4.79 -15.51
N VAL A 262 -5.02 -3.69 -15.19
CA VAL A 262 -6.22 -3.25 -15.93
C VAL A 262 -5.93 -2.87 -17.38
N ASP A 263 -4.69 -2.51 -17.71
CA ASP A 263 -4.20 -2.21 -19.06
C ASP A 263 -3.82 -3.46 -19.88
N GLY A 264 -3.96 -4.66 -19.30
CA GLY A 264 -3.63 -5.94 -19.92
C GLY A 264 -2.16 -6.37 -19.77
N SER A 265 -1.30 -5.55 -19.18
CA SER A 265 0.06 -5.96 -18.85
C SER A 265 0.06 -6.94 -17.67
N VAL A 266 1.12 -7.73 -17.51
CA VAL A 266 1.29 -8.65 -16.38
C VAL A 266 2.61 -8.35 -15.68
N GLU A 267 2.52 -7.97 -14.42
CA GLU A 267 3.66 -7.80 -13.54
C GLU A 267 4.03 -9.10 -12.84
N VAL A 268 5.33 -9.34 -12.68
CA VAL A 268 5.89 -10.43 -11.89
C VAL A 268 6.75 -9.81 -10.80
N GLY A 269 6.42 -10.05 -9.57
CA GLY A 269 7.08 -9.44 -8.41
C GLY A 269 6.09 -9.07 -7.32
N PRO A 270 6.48 -8.11 -6.44
CA PRO A 270 7.80 -7.51 -6.35
C PRO A 270 8.76 -8.33 -5.48
N ASN A 271 10.05 -8.07 -5.59
CA ASN A 271 11.02 -8.34 -4.53
C ASN A 271 10.93 -7.26 -3.42
N ALA A 272 11.83 -7.30 -2.45
CA ALA A 272 11.88 -6.30 -1.39
C ALA A 272 13.33 -6.00 -0.99
N VAL A 273 13.90 -4.92 -1.57
CA VAL A 273 15.25 -4.45 -1.24
C VAL A 273 15.20 -3.13 -0.49
N LEU A 274 16.10 -2.95 0.48
CA LEU A 274 16.23 -1.67 1.17
C LEU A 274 16.58 -0.57 0.15
N ALA A 275 15.79 0.50 0.12
CA ALA A 275 16.04 1.63 -0.75
C ALA A 275 17.01 2.63 -0.09
N THR A 276 17.86 3.24 -0.92
CA THR A 276 18.85 4.25 -0.50
C THR A 276 18.28 5.67 -0.41
N ALA A 277 17.02 5.82 -0.72
CA ALA A 277 16.25 7.06 -0.58
C ALA A 277 14.78 6.71 -0.31
N ARG A 278 14.04 7.59 0.41
CA ARG A 278 12.59 7.41 0.66
C ARG A 278 11.79 7.34 -0.64
N GLU A 279 12.18 8.11 -1.63
CA GLU A 279 11.57 8.13 -2.97
C GLU A 279 12.50 7.50 -4.00
N GLY A 280 13.20 6.42 -3.60
CA GLY A 280 14.19 5.70 -4.39
C GLY A 280 13.57 4.72 -5.38
N TYR A 281 12.75 5.18 -6.32
CA TYR A 281 12.14 4.36 -7.37
C TYR A 281 13.16 3.80 -8.37
N ARG A 282 14.32 4.48 -8.54
CA ARG A 282 15.45 3.99 -9.34
C ARG A 282 16.56 3.49 -8.44
N ARG A 283 17.32 2.49 -8.90
CA ARG A 283 18.48 1.95 -8.17
C ARG A 283 19.57 2.99 -7.94
N SER A 284 19.72 3.93 -8.88
CA SER A 284 20.70 5.01 -8.83
C SER A 284 20.30 6.17 -7.91
N THR A 285 19.07 6.18 -7.40
CA THR A 285 18.61 7.25 -6.49
C THR A 285 19.22 7.03 -5.11
N ILE A 286 20.10 7.91 -4.68
CA ILE A 286 20.77 7.87 -3.37
C ILE A 286 20.50 9.18 -2.66
N SER A 287 20.04 9.11 -1.42
CA SER A 287 19.85 10.25 -0.52
C SER A 287 20.76 10.09 0.70
N PRO A 288 21.85 10.87 0.81
CA PRO A 288 22.72 10.84 1.99
C PRO A 288 21.98 11.14 3.28
N ARG A 289 20.99 12.04 3.24
CA ARG A 289 20.15 12.40 4.37
C ARG A 289 19.31 11.22 4.85
N ASP A 290 18.69 10.47 3.92
CA ASP A 290 17.86 9.30 4.28
C ASP A 290 18.73 8.17 4.81
N LEU A 291 19.89 7.93 4.19
CA LEU A 291 20.87 6.95 4.67
C LEU A 291 21.39 7.28 6.07
N ALA A 292 21.71 8.54 6.35
CA ALA A 292 22.11 8.98 7.69
C ALA A 292 20.97 8.76 8.70
N GLY A 293 19.73 9.04 8.30
CA GLY A 293 18.54 8.80 9.12
C GLY A 293 18.34 7.31 9.45
N LEU A 294 18.57 6.42 8.48
CA LEU A 294 18.51 4.97 8.68
C LEU A 294 19.66 4.48 9.57
N ALA A 295 20.88 4.93 9.33
CA ALA A 295 22.05 4.54 10.10
C ALA A 295 21.97 4.99 11.57
N GLY A 296 21.38 6.16 11.83
CA GLY A 296 21.18 6.69 13.17
C GLY A 296 19.99 6.07 13.94
N TYR A 297 19.24 5.13 13.35
CA TYR A 297 18.09 4.51 14.02
C TYR A 297 18.39 3.09 14.49
N PRO A 298 18.35 2.81 15.80
CA PRO A 298 18.70 1.50 16.35
C PRO A 298 17.87 0.34 15.77
N GLY A 299 16.59 0.57 15.47
CA GLY A 299 15.71 -0.41 14.85
C GLY A 299 16.24 -0.93 13.51
N THR A 300 16.90 -0.08 12.71
CA THR A 300 17.48 -0.48 11.43
C THR A 300 18.53 -1.59 11.59
N TRP A 301 19.41 -1.44 12.56
CA TRP A 301 20.48 -2.42 12.82
C TRP A 301 19.93 -3.72 13.38
N ARG A 302 18.94 -3.65 14.29
CA ARG A 302 18.27 -4.83 14.85
C ARG A 302 17.52 -5.60 13.77
N MET A 303 16.80 -4.90 12.92
CA MET A 303 16.13 -5.49 11.75
C MET A 303 17.15 -6.12 10.78
N ALA A 304 18.23 -5.41 10.47
CA ALA A 304 19.29 -5.89 9.59
C ALA A 304 19.94 -7.17 10.15
N ALA A 305 20.27 -7.20 11.45
CA ALA A 305 20.83 -8.39 12.10
C ALA A 305 19.88 -9.59 12.05
N ARG A 306 18.56 -9.38 12.18
CA ARG A 306 17.55 -10.43 12.13
C ARG A 306 17.32 -10.97 10.73
N HIS A 307 17.38 -10.12 9.69
CA HIS A 307 16.96 -10.42 8.32
C HIS A 307 18.09 -10.33 7.26
N TRP A 308 19.37 -10.28 7.62
CA TRP A 308 20.46 -10.08 6.69
C TRP A 308 20.53 -11.12 5.55
N ARG A 309 20.24 -12.40 5.87
CA ARG A 309 20.23 -13.49 4.87
C ARG A 309 19.16 -13.28 3.82
N THR A 310 17.97 -12.84 4.25
CA THR A 310 16.88 -12.46 3.35
C THR A 310 17.29 -11.27 2.49
N GLY A 311 17.87 -10.22 3.10
CA GLY A 311 18.36 -9.06 2.38
C GLY A 311 19.36 -9.40 1.27
N VAL A 312 20.33 -10.28 1.54
CA VAL A 312 21.30 -10.73 0.52
C VAL A 312 20.60 -11.49 -0.62
N ARG A 313 19.63 -12.34 -0.32
CA ARG A 313 18.87 -13.08 -1.33
C ARG A 313 18.05 -12.12 -2.21
N GLU A 314 17.32 -11.19 -1.61
CA GLU A 314 16.53 -10.18 -2.32
C GLU A 314 17.41 -9.31 -3.22
N TYR A 315 18.58 -8.91 -2.71
CA TYR A 315 19.54 -8.13 -3.50
C TYR A 315 20.11 -8.88 -4.71
N ARG A 316 20.40 -10.18 -4.55
CA ARG A 316 20.80 -11.05 -5.68
C ARG A 316 19.68 -11.19 -6.71
N GLY A 317 18.43 -11.37 -6.28
CA GLY A 317 17.25 -11.36 -7.16
C GLY A 317 17.11 -10.05 -7.92
N SER A 318 17.33 -8.91 -7.24
CA SER A 318 17.32 -7.59 -7.85
C SER A 318 18.35 -7.44 -8.99
N LEU A 319 19.56 -8.00 -8.84
CA LEU A 319 20.60 -7.91 -9.84
C LEU A 319 20.41 -8.88 -11.02
N SER A 320 19.89 -10.08 -10.77
CA SER A 320 19.78 -11.15 -11.76
C SER A 320 18.33 -11.49 -12.09
N ARG A 321 17.92 -11.22 -13.35
CA ARG A 321 16.60 -11.60 -13.87
C ARG A 321 16.35 -13.12 -13.78
N THR A 322 17.38 -13.94 -14.03
CA THR A 322 17.28 -15.39 -13.92
C THR A 322 17.05 -15.83 -12.46
N ALA A 323 17.77 -15.22 -11.50
CA ALA A 323 17.56 -15.51 -10.08
C ALA A 323 16.17 -15.07 -9.62
N PHE A 324 15.68 -13.91 -10.07
CA PHE A 324 14.35 -13.42 -9.78
C PHE A 324 13.25 -14.36 -10.27
N MET A 325 13.36 -14.81 -11.53
CA MET A 325 12.35 -15.68 -12.16
C MET A 325 12.42 -17.13 -11.71
N ARG A 326 13.49 -17.57 -11.04
CA ARG A 326 13.60 -18.94 -10.52
C ARG A 326 12.49 -19.25 -9.52
N ASP A 327 12.24 -18.34 -8.58
CA ASP A 327 11.21 -18.52 -7.57
C ASP A 327 9.80 -18.44 -8.20
N ALA A 328 9.59 -17.52 -9.14
CA ALA A 328 8.34 -17.38 -9.89
C ALA A 328 8.01 -18.63 -10.75
N GLY A 329 9.02 -19.25 -11.33
CA GLY A 329 8.88 -20.45 -12.18
C GLY A 329 8.30 -21.67 -11.45
N HIS A 330 8.33 -21.73 -10.13
CA HIS A 330 7.66 -22.79 -9.37
C HIS A 330 6.14 -22.72 -9.48
N TYR A 331 5.59 -21.52 -9.59
CA TYR A 331 4.14 -21.27 -9.67
C TYR A 331 3.64 -21.25 -11.11
N MET A 332 4.50 -20.84 -12.06
CA MET A 332 4.22 -20.74 -13.50
C MET A 332 5.36 -21.39 -14.29
N PRO A 333 5.41 -22.74 -14.39
CA PRO A 333 6.54 -23.46 -14.97
C PRO A 333 6.85 -23.11 -16.44
N GLY A 334 5.85 -22.60 -17.18
CA GLY A 334 6.02 -22.16 -18.57
C GLY A 334 6.59 -20.74 -18.73
N VAL A 335 6.88 -20.02 -17.62
CA VAL A 335 7.34 -18.63 -17.66
C VAL A 335 8.75 -18.52 -17.06
N GLY A 336 9.69 -18.01 -17.83
CA GLY A 336 11.08 -17.90 -17.42
C GLY A 336 11.69 -16.51 -17.69
N ALA A 337 13.01 -16.41 -17.48
CA ALA A 337 13.74 -15.14 -17.62
C ALA A 337 13.71 -14.53 -19.05
N ARG A 338 13.43 -15.35 -20.07
CA ARG A 338 13.30 -14.87 -21.47
C ARG A 338 11.96 -14.18 -21.74
N ASP A 339 10.94 -14.55 -20.97
CA ASP A 339 9.56 -14.09 -21.17
C ASP A 339 9.29 -12.75 -20.48
N VAL A 340 10.27 -12.21 -19.74
CA VAL A 340 10.12 -10.96 -18.99
C VAL A 340 11.14 -9.91 -19.37
N VAL A 341 10.74 -8.66 -19.20
CA VAL A 341 11.63 -7.47 -19.25
C VAL A 341 11.59 -6.78 -17.88
N ARG A 342 12.53 -5.87 -17.60
CA ARG A 342 12.49 -5.06 -16.40
C ARG A 342 11.30 -4.13 -16.44
N GLY A 343 10.50 -4.15 -15.39
CA GLY A 343 9.36 -3.27 -15.18
C GLY A 343 9.69 -2.06 -14.30
N GLY A 344 8.67 -1.47 -13.72
CA GLY A 344 8.77 -0.38 -12.77
C GLY A 344 9.20 -0.84 -11.37
N ALA A 345 9.14 0.08 -10.44
CA ALA A 345 9.33 -0.19 -9.02
C ALA A 345 8.37 0.65 -8.18
N GLY A 346 7.95 0.09 -7.04
CA GLY A 346 7.28 0.82 -5.97
C GLY A 346 8.18 0.94 -4.75
N VAL A 347 8.00 1.96 -3.94
CA VAL A 347 8.67 2.07 -2.64
C VAL A 347 7.64 1.98 -1.53
N ARG A 348 7.78 0.98 -0.67
CA ARG A 348 6.93 0.77 0.50
C ARG A 348 7.44 1.61 1.67
N ALA A 349 6.55 2.38 2.28
CA ALA A 349 6.81 3.03 3.55
C ALA A 349 6.63 2.02 4.68
N GLN A 350 7.67 1.26 4.99
CA GLN A 350 7.62 0.28 6.06
C GLN A 350 7.92 0.93 7.40
N ALA A 351 6.95 0.94 8.29
CA ALA A 351 7.16 1.42 9.64
C ALA A 351 7.95 0.40 10.46
N LEU A 352 8.91 0.89 11.23
CA LEU A 352 9.86 0.09 12.02
C LEU A 352 9.92 0.64 13.44
N ASP A 353 9.69 -0.23 14.42
CA ASP A 353 9.85 0.11 15.83
C ASP A 353 11.34 0.06 16.27
N PRO A 354 11.71 0.70 17.39
CA PRO A 354 13.10 0.75 17.86
C PRO A 354 13.73 -0.61 18.15
N ASP A 355 12.93 -1.63 18.45
CA ASP A 355 13.36 -3.01 18.70
C ASP A 355 13.64 -3.81 17.41
N GLY A 356 13.41 -3.20 16.22
CA GLY A 356 13.59 -3.82 14.92
C GLY A 356 12.37 -4.62 14.43
N THR A 357 11.23 -4.49 15.09
CA THR A 357 9.95 -5.08 14.66
C THR A 357 9.31 -4.25 13.56
N LEU A 358 8.90 -4.90 12.47
CA LEU A 358 8.13 -4.27 11.41
C LEU A 358 6.69 -4.09 11.88
N VAL A 359 6.18 -2.86 11.81
CA VAL A 359 4.80 -2.54 12.22
C VAL A 359 3.85 -2.96 11.11
N ASP A 360 2.96 -3.88 11.41
CA ASP A 360 2.03 -4.48 10.43
C ASP A 360 0.58 -3.97 10.55
N ASP A 361 0.27 -3.07 11.47
CA ASP A 361 -1.06 -2.48 11.62
C ASP A 361 -1.01 -0.95 11.55
N PHE A 362 -2.18 -0.33 11.48
CA PHE A 362 -2.31 1.12 11.44
C PHE A 362 -1.79 1.77 12.71
N ARG A 363 -1.13 2.91 12.56
CA ARG A 363 -0.69 3.78 13.65
C ARG A 363 -1.13 5.20 13.35
N ILE A 364 -2.06 5.72 14.15
CA ILE A 364 -2.57 7.10 14.04
C ILE A 364 -2.33 7.77 15.38
N HIS A 365 -1.62 8.89 15.37
CA HIS A 365 -1.30 9.66 16.56
C HIS A 365 -1.92 11.04 16.47
N ARG A 366 -2.35 11.57 17.62
CA ARG A 366 -2.89 12.92 17.72
C ARG A 366 -2.00 13.77 18.63
N VAL A 367 -1.57 14.91 18.13
CA VAL A 367 -0.81 15.93 18.88
C VAL A 367 -1.55 17.26 18.74
N GLY A 368 -2.30 17.64 19.76
CA GLY A 368 -3.13 18.84 19.73
C GLY A 368 -4.15 18.78 18.59
N ARG A 369 -4.00 19.68 17.62
CA ARG A 369 -4.88 19.81 16.44
C ARG A 369 -4.34 19.08 15.19
N VAL A 370 -3.24 18.33 15.34
CA VAL A 370 -2.63 17.54 14.25
C VAL A 370 -2.90 16.05 14.48
N THR A 371 -3.49 15.40 13.49
CA THR A 371 -3.64 13.94 13.44
C THR A 371 -2.64 13.39 12.42
N ALA A 372 -1.71 12.55 12.86
CA ALA A 372 -0.66 11.98 12.02
C ALA A 372 -0.89 10.50 11.74
N VAL A 373 -1.08 10.14 10.48
CA VAL A 373 -1.09 8.75 10.02
C VAL A 373 0.35 8.28 9.93
N ARG A 374 0.85 7.65 11.01
CA ARG A 374 2.24 7.21 11.16
C ARG A 374 2.54 5.95 10.36
N ASN A 375 1.55 5.09 10.20
CA ASN A 375 1.63 3.88 9.39
C ASN A 375 0.27 3.54 8.78
N ALA A 376 0.25 3.35 7.47
CA ALA A 376 -0.88 2.82 6.73
C ALA A 376 -0.36 1.71 5.80
N PRO A 377 -0.16 0.48 6.33
CA PRO A 377 0.43 -0.61 5.56
C PRO A 377 -0.53 -1.14 4.50
N SER A 378 -0.02 -1.92 3.53
CA SER A 378 -0.89 -2.67 2.62
C SER A 378 -1.88 -3.53 3.42
N PRO A 379 -3.17 -3.45 3.10
CA PRO A 379 -3.80 -3.00 1.87
C PRO A 379 -4.42 -1.58 1.95
N ALA A 380 -3.70 -0.58 2.41
CA ALA A 380 -4.25 0.76 2.63
C ALA A 380 -4.96 1.35 1.40
N ALA A 381 -4.54 1.03 0.17
CA ALA A 381 -5.22 1.51 -1.03
C ALA A 381 -6.62 0.88 -1.17
N THR A 382 -6.73 -0.44 -0.98
CA THR A 382 -8.02 -1.16 -0.96
C THR A 382 -8.95 -0.63 0.13
N ALA A 383 -8.41 -0.40 1.32
CA ALA A 383 -9.16 0.02 2.49
C ALA A 383 -9.30 1.55 2.62
N SER A 384 -8.85 2.32 1.64
CA SER A 384 -8.68 3.78 1.77
C SER A 384 -9.94 4.52 2.20
N MET A 385 -11.11 4.13 1.71
CA MET A 385 -12.38 4.75 2.08
C MET A 385 -12.78 4.42 3.53
N ALA A 386 -12.61 3.18 3.97
CA ALA A 386 -12.85 2.80 5.37
C ALA A 386 -11.82 3.40 6.33
N ILE A 387 -10.55 3.51 5.89
CA ILE A 387 -9.50 4.22 6.63
C ILE A 387 -9.88 5.70 6.79
N ALA A 388 -10.47 6.30 5.78
CA ALA A 388 -10.91 7.70 5.83
C ALA A 388 -12.03 7.91 6.86
N GLU A 389 -13.00 7.00 6.94
CA GLU A 389 -14.03 6.99 7.99
C GLU A 389 -13.38 6.95 9.38
N HIS A 390 -12.44 6.02 9.59
CA HIS A 390 -11.74 5.89 10.88
C HIS A 390 -10.86 7.12 11.21
N ILE A 391 -10.10 7.67 10.25
CA ILE A 391 -9.31 8.88 10.49
C ILE A 391 -10.23 10.05 10.86
N ALA A 392 -11.38 10.20 10.20
CA ALA A 392 -12.33 11.26 10.51
C ALA A 392 -12.87 11.12 11.95
N GLY A 393 -13.19 9.89 12.40
CA GLY A 393 -13.55 9.60 13.79
C GLY A 393 -12.49 10.11 14.78
N VAL A 394 -11.20 9.77 14.53
CA VAL A 394 -10.07 10.26 15.36
C VAL A 394 -9.96 11.79 15.33
N VAL A 395 -10.10 12.41 14.15
CA VAL A 395 -9.99 13.89 13.99
C VAL A 395 -11.06 14.62 14.78
N PHE A 396 -12.28 14.10 14.79
CA PHE A 396 -13.43 14.74 15.43
C PHE A 396 -13.73 14.20 16.84
N GLY A 397 -13.04 13.12 17.27
CA GLY A 397 -13.22 12.53 18.61
C GLY A 397 -14.50 11.72 18.73
N GLU A 398 -14.84 10.98 17.71
CA GLU A 398 -16.03 10.13 17.59
C GLU A 398 -15.70 8.61 17.72
N ASP A 399 -14.47 8.27 18.11
CA ASP A 399 -13.99 6.89 18.34
C ASP A 399 -14.40 6.33 19.70
#